data_ab451301fb30acd5ed533353b056a163
#
_entry.id   ab451301fb30acd5ed533353b056a163
#
_cell.length_a   1.000
_cell.length_b   1.000
_cell.length_c   1.000
_cell.angle_alpha   90.00
_cell.angle_beta   90.00
_cell.angle_gamma   90.00
#
_symmetry.space_group_name_H-M   'P 1'
#
loop_
_entity.id
_entity.type
_entity.pdbx_description
1 polymer ?
#
loop_
_entity_poly.entity_id
_entity_poly.type
_entity_poly.pdbx_seq_one_letter_code
_entity_poly.pdbx_strand_id
1 'polypeptide(L)'
;MNQKKNNTGKGILCLLGLLIVIAVCGFFAAGTLQKSKLVTDENGATMYQEGGIKLGLDLAGGVSITYKTKIDEPSAEDMSDTQYKLMQRVQNYSSEAEVYQEGTNRINIDIPGVSDANKVLEELGKPGSLLFFDMNQNVVLEGSDVAAAEAATYKDQTTGAMEYTVRLQFTEEGTKKFADVTTANVGKQIAIVYDGVMYSNPVVNEPITGGQCTISGMESYEEASILASTIRIGSLSLELEELRSNVVGAKLGQEAIATSLKAAAIGIALVCIFMIAVYRIPGLAATLALAIYTALIIVLLAAFEVTLTLPGIAGIILSIGMAVDANVIIFTRIKEEIGVGKTVKSAIKTGFQKALSAIVDG
;
A
#
# COMPACT_ATOMS: atom_id res chain seq x y z
N MET A 1 2.66 -25.94 -56.74
CA MET A 1 3.04 -26.65 -55.48
C MET A 1 3.88 -25.80 -54.49
N ASN A 2 4.69 -24.84 -54.92
CA ASN A 2 5.57 -24.03 -54.05
C ASN A 2 4.87 -22.97 -53.15
N GLN A 3 3.71 -22.42 -53.54
CA GLN A 3 3.00 -21.43 -52.70
C GLN A 3 2.33 -22.03 -51.45
N LYS A 4 1.91 -23.31 -51.52
CA LYS A 4 1.30 -23.98 -50.36
C LYS A 4 2.31 -24.26 -49.26
N LYS A 5 3.55 -24.56 -49.60
CA LYS A 5 4.65 -24.86 -48.65
C LYS A 5 5.13 -23.60 -47.93
N ASN A 6 5.10 -22.43 -48.57
CA ASN A 6 5.52 -21.15 -47.99
C ASN A 6 4.51 -20.58 -46.97
N ASN A 7 3.21 -20.88 -47.16
CA ASN A 7 2.16 -20.44 -46.22
C ASN A 7 2.12 -21.26 -44.93
N THR A 8 2.46 -22.55 -45.00
CA THR A 8 2.52 -23.41 -43.83
C THR A 8 3.69 -23.00 -42.90
N GLY A 9 4.83 -22.65 -43.47
CA GLY A 9 5.99 -22.14 -42.71
C GLY A 9 5.70 -20.82 -42.01
N LYS A 10 5.01 -19.88 -42.65
CA LYS A 10 4.58 -18.61 -42.02
C LYS A 10 3.56 -18.83 -40.90
N GLY A 11 2.65 -19.78 -41.07
CA GLY A 11 1.67 -20.12 -40.03
C GLY A 11 2.35 -20.73 -38.77
N ILE A 12 3.32 -21.61 -38.98
CA ILE A 12 4.10 -22.21 -37.90
C ILE A 12 4.93 -21.13 -37.16
N LEU A 13 5.56 -20.21 -37.89
CA LEU A 13 6.33 -19.10 -37.33
C LEU A 13 5.43 -18.15 -36.49
N CYS A 14 4.21 -17.89 -36.96
CA CYS A 14 3.21 -17.09 -36.20
C CYS A 14 2.76 -17.78 -34.91
N LEU A 15 2.54 -19.10 -34.96
CA LEU A 15 2.19 -19.89 -33.77
C LEU A 15 3.35 -19.95 -32.76
N LEU A 16 4.57 -20.12 -33.22
CA LEU A 16 5.76 -20.07 -32.38
C LEU A 16 5.93 -18.69 -31.73
N GLY A 17 5.73 -17.60 -32.50
CA GLY A 17 5.76 -16.24 -31.96
C GLY A 17 4.70 -16.02 -30.88
N LEU A 18 3.46 -16.52 -31.08
CA LEU A 18 2.39 -16.44 -30.11
C LEU A 18 2.71 -17.21 -28.82
N LEU A 19 3.28 -18.42 -28.95
CA LEU A 19 3.70 -19.23 -27.80
C LEU A 19 4.84 -18.55 -27.00
N ILE A 20 5.77 -17.89 -27.69
CA ILE A 20 6.82 -17.10 -27.03
C ILE A 20 6.20 -15.94 -26.25
N VAL A 21 5.23 -15.20 -26.83
CA VAL A 21 4.54 -14.11 -26.14
C VAL A 21 3.82 -14.62 -24.88
N ILE A 22 3.10 -15.76 -25.00
CA ILE A 22 2.43 -16.38 -23.85
C ILE A 22 3.44 -16.78 -22.77
N ALA A 23 4.56 -17.39 -23.16
CA ALA A 23 5.59 -17.82 -22.20
C ALA A 23 6.23 -16.60 -21.51
N VAL A 24 6.52 -15.52 -22.23
CA VAL A 24 7.08 -14.29 -21.67
C VAL A 24 6.08 -13.61 -20.73
N CYS A 25 4.85 -13.39 -21.18
CA CYS A 25 3.80 -12.79 -20.34
C CYS A 25 3.50 -13.66 -19.12
N GLY A 26 3.45 -14.99 -19.27
CA GLY A 26 3.24 -15.92 -18.18
C GLY A 26 4.38 -15.92 -17.16
N PHE A 27 5.63 -15.82 -17.64
CA PHE A 27 6.82 -15.70 -16.78
C PHE A 27 6.79 -14.42 -15.95
N PHE A 28 6.50 -13.27 -16.57
CA PHE A 28 6.38 -12.00 -15.86
C PHE A 28 5.20 -12.01 -14.88
N ALA A 29 4.03 -12.51 -15.28
CA ALA A 29 2.87 -12.63 -14.41
C ALA A 29 3.14 -13.55 -13.20
N ALA A 30 3.81 -14.69 -13.40
CA ALA A 30 4.20 -15.56 -12.30
C ALA A 30 5.21 -14.89 -11.35
N GLY A 31 6.16 -14.13 -11.90
CA GLY A 31 7.13 -13.35 -11.12
C GLY A 31 6.44 -12.29 -10.25
N THR A 32 5.48 -11.54 -10.80
CA THR A 32 4.71 -10.53 -10.05
C THR A 32 3.85 -11.16 -8.94
N LEU A 33 3.18 -12.28 -9.21
CA LEU A 33 2.42 -13.02 -8.20
C LEU A 33 3.31 -13.56 -7.08
N GLN A 34 4.53 -13.98 -7.37
CA GLN A 34 5.48 -14.45 -6.36
C GLN A 34 5.94 -13.31 -5.45
N LYS A 35 6.11 -12.11 -5.99
CA LYS A 35 6.51 -10.90 -5.26
C LYS A 35 5.36 -10.24 -4.48
N SER A 36 4.12 -10.61 -4.72
CA SER A 36 2.92 -10.05 -4.07
C SER A 36 2.71 -10.55 -2.63
N LYS A 37 3.78 -10.95 -1.94
CA LYS A 37 3.74 -11.34 -0.52
C LYS A 37 4.21 -10.18 0.33
N LEU A 38 3.47 -9.91 1.40
CA LEU A 38 3.92 -8.99 2.44
C LEU A 38 5.20 -9.51 3.08
N VAL A 39 6.19 -8.65 3.16
CA VAL A 39 7.46 -8.89 3.86
C VAL A 39 7.57 -7.85 4.95
N THR A 40 7.95 -8.28 6.14
CA THR A 40 8.23 -7.36 7.26
C THR A 40 9.71 -6.97 7.21
N ASP A 41 10.00 -5.69 7.23
CA ASP A 41 11.37 -5.18 7.28
C ASP A 41 11.99 -5.34 8.68
N GLU A 42 13.25 -4.94 8.81
CA GLU A 42 13.99 -5.01 10.09
C GLU A 42 13.40 -4.09 11.18
N ASN A 43 12.56 -3.11 10.78
CA ASN A 43 11.91 -2.15 11.68
C ASN A 43 10.48 -2.58 12.06
N GLY A 44 10.01 -3.73 11.58
CA GLY A 44 8.66 -4.23 11.85
C GLY A 44 7.58 -3.70 10.87
N ALA A 45 7.93 -2.79 9.95
CA ALA A 45 7.00 -2.30 8.95
C ALA A 45 6.73 -3.36 7.87
N THR A 46 5.46 -3.53 7.51
CA THR A 46 5.07 -4.43 6.42
C THR A 46 5.11 -3.73 5.08
N MET A 47 5.72 -4.38 4.09
CA MET A 47 5.83 -3.85 2.73
C MET A 47 5.67 -4.95 1.69
N TYR A 48 5.27 -4.58 0.47
CA TYR A 48 5.33 -5.47 -0.69
C TYR A 48 6.72 -5.40 -1.33
N GLN A 49 7.16 -6.52 -1.90
CA GLN A 49 8.36 -6.51 -2.72
C GLN A 49 8.12 -5.68 -3.99
N GLU A 50 9.13 -4.93 -4.41
CA GLU A 50 9.07 -4.14 -5.64
C GLU A 50 8.66 -5.00 -6.85
N GLY A 51 7.64 -4.53 -7.60
CA GLY A 51 7.05 -5.24 -8.73
C GLY A 51 6.05 -6.34 -8.35
N GLY A 52 5.59 -6.43 -7.07
CA GLY A 52 4.45 -7.23 -6.65
C GLY A 52 3.12 -6.48 -6.83
N ILE A 53 2.00 -7.20 -6.68
CA ILE A 53 0.66 -6.60 -6.66
C ILE A 53 0.37 -6.17 -5.22
N LYS A 54 0.04 -4.90 -5.02
CA LYS A 54 -0.41 -4.35 -3.75
C LYS A 54 -1.80 -4.88 -3.42
N LEU A 55 -2.03 -5.28 -2.15
CA LEU A 55 -3.33 -5.77 -1.70
C LEU A 55 -3.99 -4.73 -0.81
N GLY A 56 -5.26 -4.44 -1.05
CA GLY A 56 -6.04 -3.56 -0.19
C GLY A 56 -6.35 -4.17 1.17
N LEU A 57 -6.88 -3.36 2.06
CA LEU A 57 -7.19 -3.71 3.45
C LEU A 57 -8.08 -4.95 3.57
N ASP A 58 -9.04 -5.12 2.66
CA ASP A 58 -9.98 -6.24 2.60
C ASP A 58 -9.32 -7.59 2.27
N LEU A 59 -8.13 -7.56 1.64
CA LEU A 59 -7.36 -8.74 1.27
C LEU A 59 -6.14 -8.98 2.17
N ALA A 60 -5.41 -7.92 2.51
CA ALA A 60 -4.24 -8.01 3.38
C ALA A 60 -4.62 -8.11 4.86
N GLY A 61 -5.83 -7.67 5.21
CA GLY A 61 -6.19 -7.35 6.58
C GLY A 61 -5.55 -6.05 7.02
N GLY A 62 -5.84 -5.60 8.22
CA GLY A 62 -5.27 -4.37 8.77
C GLY A 62 -6.31 -3.49 9.45
N VAL A 63 -6.08 -2.18 9.46
CA VAL A 63 -6.90 -1.19 10.17
C VAL A 63 -7.37 -0.11 9.21
N SER A 64 -8.65 0.25 9.30
CA SER A 64 -9.23 1.45 8.69
C SER A 64 -9.78 2.35 9.77
N ILE A 65 -9.34 3.61 9.79
CA ILE A 65 -9.72 4.59 10.81
C ILE A 65 -10.30 5.80 10.11
N THR A 66 -11.41 6.31 10.63
CA THR A 66 -11.95 7.60 10.22
C THR A 66 -11.86 8.56 11.40
N TYR A 67 -11.09 9.62 11.24
CA TYR A 67 -11.04 10.75 12.17
C TYR A 67 -11.89 11.90 11.69
N LYS A 68 -12.50 12.62 12.62
CA LYS A 68 -13.12 13.92 12.40
C LYS A 68 -12.27 14.99 13.08
N THR A 69 -12.11 16.14 12.42
CA THR A 69 -11.51 17.31 13.05
C THR A 69 -12.45 17.90 14.07
N LYS A 70 -11.94 18.36 15.22
CA LYS A 70 -12.75 19.06 16.22
C LYS A 70 -13.29 20.40 15.70
N ILE A 71 -12.67 20.96 14.68
CA ILE A 71 -13.12 22.15 13.97
C ILE A 71 -14.01 21.68 12.81
N ASP A 72 -15.25 22.18 12.72
CA ASP A 72 -16.19 21.76 11.68
C ASP A 72 -15.81 22.23 10.27
N GLU A 73 -15.15 23.38 10.16
CA GLU A 73 -14.64 23.95 8.88
C GLU A 73 -13.15 24.27 9.01
N PRO A 74 -12.27 23.26 8.95
CA PRO A 74 -10.83 23.50 8.97
C PRO A 74 -10.36 24.14 7.67
N SER A 75 -9.22 24.86 7.73
CA SER A 75 -8.62 25.40 6.51
C SER A 75 -8.09 24.25 5.62
N ALA A 76 -8.06 24.47 4.30
CA ALA A 76 -7.51 23.49 3.36
C ALA A 76 -6.01 23.22 3.61
N GLU A 77 -5.29 24.23 4.11
CA GLU A 77 -3.86 24.14 4.46
C GLU A 77 -3.67 23.23 5.67
N ASP A 78 -4.41 23.46 6.77
CA ASP A 78 -4.35 22.62 7.98
C ASP A 78 -4.76 21.17 7.72
N MET A 79 -5.77 20.96 6.86
CA MET A 79 -6.18 19.62 6.43
C MET A 79 -5.06 18.91 5.67
N SER A 80 -4.45 19.61 4.70
CA SER A 80 -3.35 19.04 3.90
C SER A 80 -2.12 18.73 4.76
N ASP A 81 -1.76 19.63 5.68
CA ASP A 81 -0.63 19.44 6.60
C ASP A 81 -0.90 18.28 7.57
N THR A 82 -2.12 18.19 8.12
CA THR A 82 -2.53 17.08 8.98
C THR A 82 -2.48 15.75 8.24
N GLN A 83 -3.00 15.69 7.00
CA GLN A 83 -2.90 14.49 6.15
C GLN A 83 -1.45 14.09 5.88
N TYR A 84 -0.60 15.06 5.54
CA TYR A 84 0.81 14.79 5.29
C TYR A 84 1.51 14.21 6.51
N LYS A 85 1.29 14.78 7.69
CA LYS A 85 1.87 14.32 8.96
C LYS A 85 1.34 12.93 9.35
N LEU A 86 0.04 12.69 9.18
CA LEU A 86 -0.54 11.37 9.39
C LEU A 86 0.05 10.34 8.42
N MET A 87 0.20 10.68 7.14
CA MET A 87 0.83 9.80 6.16
C MET A 87 2.26 9.43 6.59
N GLN A 88 3.06 10.39 7.04
CA GLN A 88 4.41 10.12 7.54
C GLN A 88 4.41 9.19 8.76
N ARG A 89 3.43 9.32 9.65
CA ARG A 89 3.29 8.43 10.83
C ARG A 89 2.91 7.02 10.43
N VAL A 90 1.91 6.86 9.55
CA VAL A 90 1.42 5.53 9.16
C VAL A 90 2.42 4.75 8.32
N GLN A 91 3.31 5.43 7.61
CA GLN A 91 4.42 4.79 6.88
C GLN A 91 5.40 4.04 7.77
N ASN A 92 5.45 4.34 9.08
CA ASN A 92 6.22 3.55 10.03
C ASN A 92 5.62 2.13 10.26
N TYR A 93 4.35 1.93 9.93
CA TYR A 93 3.63 0.66 10.10
C TYR A 93 3.43 -0.10 8.79
N SER A 94 3.17 0.63 7.70
CA SER A 94 2.96 0.03 6.39
C SER A 94 3.31 1.03 5.29
N SER A 95 4.14 0.64 4.34
CA SER A 95 4.45 1.44 3.14
C SER A 95 3.25 1.62 2.22
N GLU A 96 2.24 0.75 2.36
CA GLU A 96 1.01 0.73 1.56
C GLU A 96 -0.16 1.44 2.27
N ALA A 97 0.13 2.14 3.38
CA ALA A 97 -0.88 2.92 4.06
C ALA A 97 -1.35 4.09 3.20
N GLU A 98 -2.64 4.37 3.27
CA GLU A 98 -3.28 5.47 2.55
C GLU A 98 -3.95 6.42 3.54
N VAL A 99 -3.76 7.73 3.33
CA VAL A 99 -4.42 8.79 4.10
C VAL A 99 -5.11 9.73 3.14
N TYR A 100 -6.42 9.84 3.24
CA TYR A 100 -7.21 10.66 2.32
C TYR A 100 -8.35 11.40 3.03
N GLN A 101 -8.72 12.55 2.47
CA GLN A 101 -9.80 13.37 3.00
C GLN A 101 -11.16 12.83 2.54
N GLU A 102 -12.12 12.80 3.46
CA GLU A 102 -13.52 12.49 3.20
C GLU A 102 -14.40 13.69 3.59
N GLY A 103 -15.02 14.33 2.61
CA GLY A 103 -15.78 15.55 2.83
C GLY A 103 -14.91 16.74 3.24
N THR A 104 -15.41 17.60 4.15
CA THR A 104 -14.70 18.84 4.55
C THR A 104 -13.83 18.69 5.80
N ASN A 105 -14.20 17.77 6.72
CA ASN A 105 -13.62 17.69 8.06
C ASN A 105 -13.32 16.28 8.54
N ARG A 106 -13.19 15.31 7.63
CA ARG A 106 -12.82 13.93 7.96
C ARG A 106 -11.57 13.50 7.23
N ILE A 107 -10.81 12.65 7.88
CA ILE A 107 -9.61 12.00 7.33
C ILE A 107 -9.77 10.50 7.54
N ASN A 108 -9.67 9.75 6.45
CA ASN A 108 -9.61 8.29 6.47
C ASN A 108 -8.16 7.84 6.37
N ILE A 109 -7.85 6.82 7.14
CA ILE A 109 -6.53 6.19 7.20
C ILE A 109 -6.74 4.69 7.02
N ASP A 110 -6.17 4.12 5.98
CA ASP A 110 -6.17 2.69 5.71
C ASP A 110 -4.74 2.16 5.82
N ILE A 111 -4.53 1.17 6.71
CA ILE A 111 -3.21 0.61 7.00
C ILE A 111 -3.29 -0.91 6.80
N PRO A 112 -2.99 -1.40 5.58
CA PRO A 112 -3.01 -2.82 5.29
C PRO A 112 -1.82 -3.56 5.95
N GLY A 113 -2.05 -4.83 6.30
CA GLY A 113 -1.02 -5.73 6.78
C GLY A 113 -0.62 -5.60 8.25
N VAL A 114 -1.24 -4.71 8.99
CA VAL A 114 -0.94 -4.50 10.42
C VAL A 114 -1.59 -5.58 11.28
N SER A 115 -0.82 -6.18 12.20
CA SER A 115 -1.27 -7.25 13.08
C SER A 115 -1.88 -6.74 14.38
N ASP A 116 -1.39 -5.62 14.93
CA ASP A 116 -1.87 -5.00 16.17
C ASP A 116 -2.54 -3.66 15.89
N ALA A 117 -3.83 -3.74 15.63
CA ALA A 117 -4.68 -2.60 15.36
C ALA A 117 -4.79 -1.63 16.54
N ASN A 118 -4.87 -2.15 17.77
CA ASN A 118 -5.10 -1.33 18.95
C ASN A 118 -3.89 -0.43 19.25
N LYS A 119 -2.67 -0.97 19.09
CA LYS A 119 -1.44 -0.18 19.24
C LYS A 119 -1.37 0.96 18.24
N VAL A 120 -1.71 0.68 16.98
CA VAL A 120 -1.71 1.71 15.92
C VAL A 120 -2.77 2.78 16.17
N LEU A 121 -4.00 2.38 16.57
CA LEU A 121 -5.07 3.31 16.92
C LEU A 121 -4.66 4.26 18.05
N GLU A 122 -4.08 3.70 19.10
CA GLU A 122 -3.63 4.49 20.26
C GLU A 122 -2.54 5.49 19.86
N GLU A 123 -1.58 5.10 19.04
CA GLU A 123 -0.47 5.96 18.65
C GLU A 123 -0.85 7.03 17.60
N LEU A 124 -1.73 6.71 16.64
CA LEU A 124 -2.18 7.66 15.64
C LEU A 124 -3.10 8.75 16.19
N GLY A 125 -3.89 8.42 17.21
CA GLY A 125 -4.79 9.38 17.86
C GLY A 125 -4.05 10.43 18.71
N LYS A 126 -2.77 10.21 19.04
CA LYS A 126 -1.98 11.14 19.83
C LYS A 126 -1.60 12.37 19.01
N PRO A 127 -1.67 13.58 19.58
CA PRO A 127 -1.33 14.82 18.86
C PRO A 127 0.14 14.90 18.43
N GLY A 128 1.03 14.11 19.03
CA GLY A 128 2.47 14.12 18.74
C GLY A 128 3.17 15.31 19.38
N SER A 129 2.65 15.79 20.49
CA SER A 129 3.22 16.96 21.19
C SER A 129 4.34 16.54 22.14
N LEU A 130 5.56 16.98 21.83
CA LEU A 130 6.69 16.90 22.76
C LEU A 130 6.78 18.19 23.53
N LEU A 131 6.72 18.12 24.87
CA LEU A 131 6.79 19.25 25.77
C LEU A 131 7.82 18.97 26.85
N PHE A 132 8.57 20.01 27.19
CA PHE A 132 9.49 19.99 28.34
C PHE A 132 8.92 20.91 29.42
N PHE A 133 8.82 20.40 30.66
CA PHE A 133 8.27 21.11 31.77
C PHE A 133 9.34 21.34 32.86
N ASP A 134 9.34 22.53 33.43
CA ASP A 134 10.07 22.79 34.67
C ASP A 134 9.31 22.28 35.89
N MET A 135 9.91 22.39 37.09
CA MET A 135 9.26 21.97 38.34
C MET A 135 8.00 22.77 38.70
N ASN A 136 7.75 23.91 38.04
CA ASN A 136 6.57 24.72 38.24
C ASN A 136 5.47 24.41 37.21
N GLN A 137 5.65 23.34 36.42
CA GLN A 137 4.75 22.94 35.32
C GLN A 137 4.65 23.96 34.20
N ASN A 138 5.65 24.82 34.02
CA ASN A 138 5.73 25.69 32.85
C ASN A 138 6.35 24.93 31.67
N VAL A 139 5.79 25.09 30.49
CA VAL A 139 6.41 24.60 29.25
C VAL A 139 7.64 25.46 28.96
N VAL A 140 8.81 24.83 28.89
CA VAL A 140 10.10 25.51 28.67
C VAL A 140 10.67 25.27 27.28
N LEU A 141 10.32 24.13 26.66
CA LEU A 141 10.60 23.83 25.23
C LEU A 141 9.46 22.99 24.65
N GLU A 142 9.35 23.07 23.34
CA GLU A 142 8.37 22.34 22.55
C GLU A 142 9.04 21.52 21.45
N GLY A 143 8.29 20.61 20.81
CA GLY A 143 8.77 19.81 19.69
C GLY A 143 9.29 20.63 18.50
N SER A 144 8.79 21.86 18.30
CA SER A 144 9.27 22.81 17.30
C SER A 144 10.72 23.30 17.54
N ASP A 145 11.20 23.21 18.79
CA ASP A 145 12.59 23.53 19.13
C ASP A 145 13.57 22.40 18.79
N VAL A 146 13.07 21.22 18.36
CA VAL A 146 13.86 20.04 18.01
C VAL A 146 14.14 20.01 16.49
N ALA A 147 15.42 19.95 16.12
CA ALA A 147 15.87 19.87 14.73
C ALA A 147 15.95 18.42 14.23
N ALA A 148 16.36 17.48 15.11
CA ALA A 148 16.47 16.07 14.78
C ALA A 148 16.17 15.19 15.99
N ALA A 149 15.62 14.01 15.73
CA ALA A 149 15.37 12.97 16.71
C ALA A 149 15.77 11.62 16.10
N GLU A 150 16.59 10.85 16.82
CA GLU A 150 17.13 9.56 16.38
C GLU A 150 17.04 8.53 17.49
N ALA A 151 16.58 7.31 17.14
CA ALA A 151 16.65 6.18 18.07
C ALA A 151 18.09 5.73 18.23
N ALA A 152 18.49 5.44 19.46
CA ALA A 152 19.81 4.96 19.78
C ALA A 152 19.74 3.80 20.79
N THR A 153 20.73 2.91 20.71
CA THR A 153 20.89 1.83 21.68
C THR A 153 22.16 2.10 22.48
N TYR A 154 22.05 2.08 23.77
CA TYR A 154 23.15 2.23 24.67
C TYR A 154 23.33 0.94 25.50
N LYS A 155 24.56 0.46 25.62
CA LYS A 155 24.87 -0.65 26.47
C LYS A 155 25.47 -0.09 27.76
N ASP A 156 24.77 -0.22 28.87
CA ASP A 156 25.27 0.17 30.17
C ASP A 156 26.53 -0.68 30.52
N GLN A 157 27.63 0.00 30.69
CA GLN A 157 28.93 -0.66 30.95
C GLN A 157 28.98 -1.32 32.36
N THR A 158 28.10 -0.92 33.26
CA THR A 158 28.08 -1.41 34.66
C THR A 158 27.17 -2.65 34.78
N THR A 159 25.99 -2.59 34.18
CA THR A 159 24.97 -3.66 34.27
C THR A 159 25.00 -4.62 33.09
N GLY A 160 25.58 -4.20 31.96
CA GLY A 160 25.54 -4.91 30.66
C GLY A 160 24.17 -4.89 30.01
N ALA A 161 23.17 -4.21 30.58
CA ALA A 161 21.83 -4.09 30.01
C ALA A 161 21.85 -3.20 28.77
N MET A 162 20.95 -3.54 27.82
CA MET A 162 20.69 -2.69 26.66
C MET A 162 19.61 -1.69 27.01
N GLU A 163 19.90 -0.42 26.83
CA GLU A 163 18.97 0.68 27.05
C GLU A 163 18.62 1.28 25.67
N TYR A 164 17.33 1.44 25.42
CA TYR A 164 16.82 2.07 24.20
C TYR A 164 16.46 3.51 24.50
N THR A 165 16.97 4.42 23.67
CA THR A 165 16.85 5.86 23.92
C THR A 165 16.54 6.62 22.65
N VAL A 166 16.00 7.84 22.79
CA VAL A 166 15.86 8.79 21.71
C VAL A 166 16.80 9.97 21.95
N ARG A 167 17.72 10.17 21.04
CA ARG A 167 18.63 11.32 21.03
C ARG A 167 17.97 12.47 20.31
N LEU A 168 17.87 13.62 20.96
CA LEU A 168 17.36 14.85 20.41
C LEU A 168 18.49 15.81 20.12
N GLN A 169 18.40 16.50 18.98
CA GLN A 169 19.21 17.65 18.64
C GLN A 169 18.30 18.84 18.46
N PHE A 170 18.59 19.95 19.16
CA PHE A 170 17.79 21.16 19.11
C PHE A 170 18.17 22.05 17.93
N THR A 171 17.24 22.90 17.50
CA THR A 171 17.51 24.01 16.58
C THR A 171 18.45 25.04 17.23
N GLU A 172 18.94 26.01 16.46
CA GLU A 172 19.75 27.10 17.05
C GLU A 172 19.01 27.86 18.17
N GLU A 173 17.72 28.13 17.96
CA GLU A 173 16.86 28.78 18.95
C GLU A 173 16.58 27.86 20.11
N GLY A 174 16.23 26.61 19.84
CA GLY A 174 16.02 25.59 20.85
C GLY A 174 17.26 25.35 21.70
N THR A 175 18.46 25.36 21.10
CA THR A 175 19.73 25.24 21.84
C THR A 175 19.93 26.39 22.82
N LYS A 176 19.65 27.64 22.42
CA LYS A 176 19.74 28.81 23.30
C LYS A 176 18.71 28.71 24.44
N LYS A 177 17.45 28.43 24.11
CA LYS A 177 16.40 28.22 25.11
C LYS A 177 16.77 27.11 26.10
N PHE A 178 17.27 25.96 25.57
CA PHE A 178 17.66 24.83 26.43
C PHE A 178 18.85 25.16 27.33
N ALA A 179 19.84 25.90 26.85
CA ALA A 179 20.94 26.39 27.63
C ALA A 179 20.48 27.32 28.77
N ASP A 180 19.59 28.25 28.49
CA ASP A 180 19.01 29.18 29.46
C ASP A 180 18.19 28.41 30.52
N VAL A 181 17.33 27.49 30.06
CA VAL A 181 16.48 26.65 30.92
C VAL A 181 17.33 25.76 31.84
N THR A 182 18.34 25.07 31.27
CA THR A 182 19.21 24.19 32.08
C THR A 182 20.07 25.00 33.07
N THR A 183 20.51 26.20 32.68
CA THR A 183 21.24 27.10 33.58
C THR A 183 20.37 27.54 34.76
N ALA A 184 19.10 27.89 34.53
CA ALA A 184 18.16 28.32 35.55
C ALA A 184 17.66 27.17 36.47
N ASN A 185 17.80 25.93 36.02
CA ASN A 185 17.28 24.76 36.70
C ASN A 185 18.35 23.73 37.12
N VAL A 186 19.61 24.16 37.32
CA VAL A 186 20.66 23.30 37.88
C VAL A 186 20.23 22.75 39.22
N GLY A 187 20.35 21.45 39.43
CA GLY A 187 19.89 20.71 40.59
C GLY A 187 18.40 20.42 40.66
N LYS A 188 17.63 20.85 39.65
CA LYS A 188 16.18 20.58 39.53
C LYS A 188 15.91 19.61 38.38
N GLN A 189 14.70 19.07 38.37
CA GLN A 189 14.24 18.18 37.32
C GLN A 189 13.58 18.94 36.17
N ILE A 190 13.76 18.44 34.94
CA ILE A 190 13.03 18.85 33.75
C ILE A 190 12.30 17.61 33.20
N ALA A 191 10.97 17.62 33.28
CA ALA A 191 10.16 16.53 32.80
C ALA A 191 10.04 16.60 31.24
N ILE A 192 10.28 15.48 30.59
CA ILE A 192 10.07 15.30 29.15
C ILE A 192 8.78 14.52 28.99
N VAL A 193 7.78 15.17 28.43
CA VAL A 193 6.43 14.64 28.27
C VAL A 193 6.10 14.59 26.78
N TYR A 194 5.64 13.45 26.34
CA TYR A 194 5.15 13.25 24.98
C TYR A 194 3.70 12.76 25.04
N ASP A 195 2.78 13.49 24.40
CA ASP A 195 1.33 13.22 24.40
C ASP A 195 0.73 12.99 25.78
N GLY A 196 1.14 13.77 26.77
CA GLY A 196 0.67 13.67 28.15
C GLY A 196 1.30 12.53 28.96
N VAL A 197 2.16 11.70 28.37
CA VAL A 197 2.91 10.65 29.06
C VAL A 197 4.31 11.16 29.38
N MET A 198 4.71 11.04 30.64
CA MET A 198 6.06 11.37 31.08
C MET A 198 7.02 10.23 30.72
N TYR A 199 7.95 10.47 29.82
CA TYR A 199 8.97 9.50 29.41
C TYR A 199 10.23 9.58 30.26
N SER A 200 10.61 10.80 30.66
CA SER A 200 11.84 11.00 31.43
C SER A 200 11.72 12.26 32.29
N ASN A 201 12.38 12.23 33.45
CA ASN A 201 12.40 13.37 34.38
C ASN A 201 13.81 13.53 34.97
N PRO A 202 14.83 13.80 34.12
CA PRO A 202 16.21 13.89 34.55
C PRO A 202 16.47 15.13 35.42
N VAL A 203 17.43 14.99 36.36
CA VAL A 203 17.99 16.13 37.10
C VAL A 203 19.02 16.82 36.22
N VAL A 204 18.95 18.13 36.13
CA VAL A 204 19.97 18.97 35.46
C VAL A 204 21.22 19.04 36.35
N ASN A 205 22.28 18.34 35.99
CA ASN A 205 23.52 18.35 36.77
C ASN A 205 24.38 19.59 36.46
N GLU A 206 24.37 20.03 35.22
CA GLU A 206 25.11 21.21 34.72
C GLU A 206 24.38 21.86 33.56
N PRO A 207 24.69 23.12 33.24
CA PRO A 207 24.12 23.78 32.06
C PRO A 207 24.49 23.03 30.78
N ILE A 208 23.48 22.72 29.96
CA ILE A 208 23.65 21.99 28.70
C ILE A 208 23.65 22.99 27.56
N THR A 209 24.83 23.34 27.05
CA THR A 209 24.99 24.32 25.95
C THR A 209 25.21 23.64 24.60
N GLY A 210 25.37 22.32 24.58
CA GLY A 210 25.68 21.55 23.36
C GLY A 210 24.48 21.25 22.45
N GLY A 211 23.26 21.64 22.84
CA GLY A 211 22.06 21.48 22.02
C GLY A 211 21.61 20.02 21.82
N GLN A 212 21.98 19.13 22.70
CA GLN A 212 21.59 17.71 22.64
C GLN A 212 21.04 17.23 23.99
N CYS A 213 20.00 16.39 23.91
CA CYS A 213 19.54 15.64 25.07
C CYS A 213 19.10 14.22 24.68
N THR A 214 18.88 13.38 25.67
CA THR A 214 18.48 11.98 25.45
C THR A 214 17.23 11.68 26.27
N ILE A 215 16.22 11.11 25.66
CA ILE A 215 15.05 10.56 26.32
C ILE A 215 15.33 9.07 26.53
N SER A 216 15.18 8.58 27.77
CA SER A 216 15.32 7.17 28.14
C SER A 216 14.01 6.60 28.66
N GLY A 217 13.95 5.28 28.83
CA GLY A 217 12.80 4.59 29.42
C GLY A 217 11.95 3.81 28.41
N MET A 218 12.42 3.62 27.16
CA MET A 218 11.76 2.79 26.16
C MET A 218 12.06 1.30 26.41
N GLU A 219 11.05 0.46 26.20
CA GLU A 219 11.16 -0.99 26.37
C GLU A 219 11.86 -1.69 25.19
N SER A 220 11.81 -1.09 23.99
CA SER A 220 12.38 -1.64 22.78
C SER A 220 12.96 -0.59 21.83
N TYR A 221 13.84 -1.02 20.91
CA TYR A 221 14.35 -0.16 19.84
C TYR A 221 13.23 0.30 18.90
N GLU A 222 12.21 -0.54 18.67
CA GLU A 222 11.06 -0.22 17.86
C GLU A 222 10.27 0.96 18.46
N GLU A 223 10.00 0.93 19.76
CA GLU A 223 9.35 2.04 20.48
C GLU A 223 10.16 3.33 20.38
N ALA A 224 11.48 3.26 20.61
CA ALA A 224 12.37 4.41 20.45
C ALA A 224 12.37 4.95 19.02
N SER A 225 12.31 4.09 18.01
CA SER A 225 12.28 4.47 16.59
C SER A 225 10.98 5.19 16.22
N ILE A 226 9.83 4.67 16.67
CA ILE A 226 8.52 5.27 16.45
C ILE A 226 8.46 6.65 17.13
N LEU A 227 8.88 6.74 18.40
CA LEU A 227 8.92 8.01 19.13
C LEU A 227 9.82 9.04 18.44
N ALA A 228 11.02 8.64 18.02
CA ALA A 228 11.94 9.53 17.30
C ALA A 228 11.34 10.02 15.98
N SER A 229 10.68 9.13 15.24
CA SER A 229 9.99 9.49 13.98
C SER A 229 8.85 10.48 14.23
N THR A 230 8.00 10.22 15.22
CA THR A 230 6.85 11.09 15.53
C THR A 230 7.28 12.46 16.05
N ILE A 231 8.34 12.53 16.87
CA ILE A 231 8.93 13.81 17.29
C ILE A 231 9.45 14.60 16.08
N ARG A 232 10.12 13.94 15.15
CA ARG A 232 10.66 14.56 13.94
C ARG A 232 9.55 15.08 13.01
N ILE A 233 8.42 14.37 12.92
CA ILE A 233 7.24 14.78 12.13
C ILE A 233 6.53 15.99 12.79
N GLY A 234 6.56 16.06 14.11
CA GLY A 234 5.93 17.10 14.91
C GLY A 234 4.45 16.88 15.20
N SER A 235 3.85 17.85 15.86
CA SER A 235 2.44 17.83 16.24
C SER A 235 1.50 17.99 15.04
N LEU A 236 0.32 17.39 15.12
CA LEU A 236 -0.75 17.57 14.12
C LEU A 236 -1.25 19.02 14.15
N SER A 237 -1.56 19.57 13.00
CA SER A 237 -2.09 20.93 12.87
C SER A 237 -3.55 21.02 13.31
N LEU A 238 -4.28 19.92 13.23
CA LEU A 238 -5.67 19.80 13.67
C LEU A 238 -5.81 18.75 14.76
N GLU A 239 -6.61 19.05 15.78
CA GLU A 239 -7.05 18.06 16.75
C GLU A 239 -8.08 17.13 16.12
N LEU A 240 -7.88 15.83 16.30
CA LEU A 240 -8.69 14.77 15.71
C LEU A 240 -9.48 14.04 16.78
N GLU A 241 -10.68 13.62 16.40
CA GLU A 241 -11.54 12.72 17.19
C GLU A 241 -11.85 11.49 16.34
N GLU A 242 -11.65 10.30 16.92
CA GLU A 242 -11.98 9.05 16.24
C GLU A 242 -13.50 8.91 16.10
N LEU A 243 -13.98 8.81 14.85
CA LEU A 243 -15.39 8.53 14.57
C LEU A 243 -15.65 7.03 14.47
N ARG A 244 -14.74 6.32 13.83
CA ARG A 244 -14.88 4.90 13.54
C ARG A 244 -13.53 4.27 13.31
N SER A 245 -13.36 3.08 13.85
CA SER A 245 -12.26 2.19 13.50
C SER A 245 -12.79 0.81 13.12
N ASN A 246 -12.25 0.24 12.05
CA ASN A 246 -12.56 -1.10 11.60
C ASN A 246 -11.27 -1.90 11.53
N VAL A 247 -11.27 -3.04 12.19
CA VAL A 247 -10.15 -4.00 12.12
C VAL A 247 -10.54 -5.16 11.23
N VAL A 248 -9.81 -5.36 10.15
CA VAL A 248 -10.00 -6.49 9.24
C VAL A 248 -8.94 -7.53 9.53
N GLY A 249 -9.36 -8.70 9.98
CA GLY A 249 -8.42 -9.79 10.26
C GLY A 249 -7.79 -10.34 8.97
N ALA A 250 -6.47 -10.43 8.92
CA ALA A 250 -5.71 -10.97 7.79
C ALA A 250 -6.16 -12.36 7.34
N LYS A 251 -6.67 -13.18 8.26
CA LYS A 251 -7.19 -14.53 7.94
C LYS A 251 -8.40 -14.50 6.99
N LEU A 252 -9.31 -13.54 7.18
CA LEU A 252 -10.49 -13.37 6.30
C LEU A 252 -10.06 -13.01 4.88
N GLY A 253 -9.10 -12.10 4.73
CA GLY A 253 -8.55 -11.71 3.43
C GLY A 253 -7.85 -12.87 2.71
N GLN A 254 -7.02 -13.63 3.41
CA GLN A 254 -6.34 -14.81 2.84
C GLN A 254 -7.31 -15.88 2.35
N GLU A 255 -8.37 -16.18 3.13
CA GLU A 255 -9.42 -17.11 2.72
C GLU A 255 -10.21 -16.59 1.51
N ALA A 256 -10.49 -15.28 1.47
CA ALA A 256 -11.15 -14.63 0.35
C ALA A 256 -10.31 -14.71 -0.95
N ILE A 257 -9.00 -14.41 -0.87
CA ILE A 257 -8.07 -14.55 -2.00
C ILE A 257 -8.04 -16.00 -2.50
N ALA A 258 -7.84 -16.96 -1.60
CA ALA A 258 -7.73 -18.37 -1.97
C ALA A 258 -9.01 -18.89 -2.64
N THR A 259 -10.18 -18.50 -2.13
CA THR A 259 -11.48 -18.88 -2.67
C THR A 259 -11.74 -18.19 -4.01
N SER A 260 -11.48 -16.89 -4.13
CA SER A 260 -11.65 -16.11 -5.36
C SER A 260 -10.72 -16.63 -6.48
N LEU A 261 -9.47 -16.94 -6.16
CA LEU A 261 -8.51 -17.48 -7.12
C LEU A 261 -8.93 -18.86 -7.64
N LYS A 262 -9.42 -19.73 -6.75
CA LYS A 262 -9.99 -21.05 -7.14
C LYS A 262 -11.22 -20.87 -8.03
N ALA A 263 -12.14 -19.98 -7.67
CA ALA A 263 -13.33 -19.70 -8.46
C ALA A 263 -12.98 -19.14 -9.85
N ALA A 264 -12.04 -18.19 -9.92
CA ALA A 264 -11.52 -17.65 -11.18
C ALA A 264 -10.89 -18.74 -12.07
N ALA A 265 -10.05 -19.60 -11.49
CA ALA A 265 -9.41 -20.68 -12.23
C ALA A 265 -10.44 -21.68 -12.79
N ILE A 266 -11.46 -22.06 -12.00
CA ILE A 266 -12.56 -22.93 -12.46
C ILE A 266 -13.36 -22.23 -13.55
N GLY A 267 -13.72 -20.96 -13.37
CA GLY A 267 -14.45 -20.17 -14.36
C GLY A 267 -13.72 -20.06 -15.70
N ILE A 268 -12.44 -19.71 -15.68
CA ILE A 268 -11.60 -19.65 -16.89
C ILE A 268 -11.50 -21.01 -17.55
N ALA A 269 -11.30 -22.10 -16.79
CA ALA A 269 -11.23 -23.46 -17.34
C ALA A 269 -12.54 -23.85 -18.03
N LEU A 270 -13.69 -23.58 -17.43
CA LEU A 270 -15.01 -23.87 -18.02
C LEU A 270 -15.22 -23.06 -19.32
N VAL A 271 -14.86 -21.79 -19.32
CA VAL A 271 -14.92 -20.94 -20.53
C VAL A 271 -14.01 -21.47 -21.63
N CYS A 272 -12.77 -21.85 -21.31
CA CYS A 272 -11.85 -22.43 -22.28
C CYS A 272 -12.39 -23.74 -22.90
N ILE A 273 -12.91 -24.64 -22.06
CA ILE A 273 -13.53 -25.89 -22.49
C ILE A 273 -14.73 -25.60 -23.42
N PHE A 274 -15.61 -24.68 -23.03
CA PHE A 274 -16.76 -24.29 -23.84
C PHE A 274 -16.33 -23.72 -25.19
N MET A 275 -15.35 -22.80 -25.23
CA MET A 275 -14.85 -22.20 -26.46
C MET A 275 -14.24 -23.23 -27.41
N ILE A 276 -13.46 -24.18 -26.89
CA ILE A 276 -12.88 -25.26 -27.72
C ILE A 276 -13.97 -26.21 -28.20
N ALA A 277 -14.95 -26.58 -27.38
CA ALA A 277 -16.03 -27.49 -27.76
C ALA A 277 -16.92 -26.91 -28.85
N VAL A 278 -17.31 -25.62 -28.76
CA VAL A 278 -18.25 -24.97 -29.67
C VAL A 278 -17.57 -24.45 -30.96
N TYR A 279 -16.39 -23.81 -30.79
CA TYR A 279 -15.71 -23.14 -31.92
C TYR A 279 -14.49 -23.91 -32.44
N ARG A 280 -14.07 -25.01 -31.80
CA ARG A 280 -12.93 -25.86 -32.18
C ARG A 280 -11.64 -25.06 -32.39
N ILE A 281 -11.10 -25.00 -33.63
CA ILE A 281 -9.83 -24.31 -33.93
C ILE A 281 -9.87 -22.81 -33.62
N PRO A 282 -10.90 -22.03 -34.00
CA PRO A 282 -11.08 -20.65 -33.54
C PRO A 282 -11.17 -20.54 -32.02
N GLY A 283 -11.83 -21.52 -31.34
CA GLY A 283 -11.92 -21.58 -29.89
C GLY A 283 -10.54 -21.73 -29.20
N LEU A 284 -9.64 -22.54 -29.79
CA LEU A 284 -8.27 -22.63 -29.31
C LEU A 284 -7.53 -21.29 -29.42
N ALA A 285 -7.71 -20.55 -30.52
CA ALA A 285 -7.13 -19.21 -30.66
C ALA A 285 -7.68 -18.23 -29.60
N ALA A 286 -8.98 -18.29 -29.29
CA ALA A 286 -9.58 -17.48 -28.24
C ALA A 286 -9.04 -17.83 -26.85
N THR A 287 -8.82 -19.11 -26.51
CA THR A 287 -8.24 -19.52 -25.23
C THR A 287 -6.80 -19.01 -25.07
N LEU A 288 -6.01 -19.00 -26.14
CA LEU A 288 -4.66 -18.43 -26.13
C LEU A 288 -4.69 -16.90 -25.94
N ALA A 289 -5.63 -16.21 -26.63
CA ALA A 289 -5.83 -14.77 -26.45
C ALA A 289 -6.26 -14.44 -25.02
N LEU A 290 -7.14 -15.24 -24.42
CA LEU A 290 -7.58 -15.08 -23.04
C LEU A 290 -6.43 -15.27 -22.04
N ALA A 291 -5.54 -16.23 -22.27
CA ALA A 291 -4.35 -16.45 -21.45
C ALA A 291 -3.41 -15.23 -21.51
N ILE A 292 -3.18 -14.67 -22.70
CA ILE A 292 -2.38 -13.43 -22.87
C ILE A 292 -3.06 -12.26 -22.15
N TYR A 293 -4.37 -12.10 -22.30
CA TYR A 293 -5.15 -11.04 -21.69
C TYR A 293 -5.04 -11.09 -20.16
N THR A 294 -5.26 -12.28 -19.57
CA THR A 294 -5.13 -12.47 -18.10
C THR A 294 -3.72 -12.17 -17.61
N ALA A 295 -2.70 -12.65 -18.30
CA ALA A 295 -1.31 -12.37 -17.94
C ALA A 295 -0.99 -10.86 -18.05
N LEU A 296 -1.52 -10.18 -19.09
CA LEU A 296 -1.32 -8.76 -19.29
C LEU A 296 -1.98 -7.93 -18.18
N ILE A 297 -3.20 -8.29 -17.73
CA ILE A 297 -3.85 -7.63 -16.59
C ILE A 297 -2.95 -7.70 -15.35
N ILE A 298 -2.41 -8.87 -15.02
CA ILE A 298 -1.53 -9.06 -13.85
C ILE A 298 -0.29 -8.16 -13.96
N VAL A 299 0.34 -8.11 -15.13
CA VAL A 299 1.52 -7.26 -15.36
C VAL A 299 1.17 -5.78 -15.26
N LEU A 300 0.02 -5.35 -15.81
CA LEU A 300 -0.42 -3.96 -15.76
C LEU A 300 -0.77 -3.52 -14.33
N LEU A 301 -1.42 -4.37 -13.55
CA LEU A 301 -1.70 -4.09 -12.13
C LEU A 301 -0.40 -3.80 -11.36
N ALA A 302 0.63 -4.60 -11.58
CA ALA A 302 1.92 -4.39 -10.94
C ALA A 302 2.67 -3.17 -11.49
N ALA A 303 2.63 -2.96 -12.83
CA ALA A 303 3.33 -1.84 -13.48
C ALA A 303 2.75 -0.46 -13.12
N PHE A 304 1.44 -0.39 -12.91
CA PHE A 304 0.74 0.83 -12.47
C PHE A 304 0.54 0.91 -10.96
N GLU A 305 1.10 -0.05 -10.21
CA GLU A 305 0.99 -0.12 -8.75
C GLU A 305 -0.46 -0.06 -8.22
N VAL A 306 -1.39 -0.66 -8.96
CA VAL A 306 -2.82 -0.65 -8.61
C VAL A 306 -3.05 -1.57 -7.42
N THR A 307 -3.66 -1.03 -6.37
CA THR A 307 -4.07 -1.78 -5.18
C THR A 307 -5.24 -2.72 -5.50
N LEU A 308 -5.03 -4.02 -5.34
CA LEU A 308 -6.04 -5.05 -5.59
C LEU A 308 -6.95 -5.21 -4.37
N THR A 309 -8.24 -5.04 -4.57
CA THR A 309 -9.31 -5.18 -3.58
C THR A 309 -10.26 -6.33 -3.94
N LEU A 310 -11.15 -6.76 -3.02
CA LEU A 310 -12.18 -7.75 -3.33
C LEU A 310 -13.09 -7.33 -4.50
N PRO A 311 -13.61 -6.08 -4.55
CA PRO A 311 -14.32 -5.58 -5.72
C PRO A 311 -13.45 -5.57 -6.98
N GLY A 312 -12.15 -5.28 -6.85
CA GLY A 312 -11.18 -5.32 -7.94
C GLY A 312 -11.05 -6.72 -8.56
N ILE A 313 -10.97 -7.76 -7.74
CA ILE A 313 -10.97 -9.15 -8.20
C ILE A 313 -12.26 -9.47 -8.97
N ALA A 314 -13.41 -9.07 -8.43
CA ALA A 314 -14.70 -9.27 -9.13
C ALA A 314 -14.73 -8.55 -10.49
N GLY A 315 -14.20 -7.31 -10.55
CA GLY A 315 -14.05 -6.54 -11.79
C GLY A 315 -13.15 -7.23 -12.81
N ILE A 316 -12.03 -7.80 -12.40
CA ILE A 316 -11.13 -8.57 -13.28
C ILE A 316 -11.85 -9.80 -13.83
N ILE A 317 -12.56 -10.56 -13.00
CA ILE A 317 -13.31 -11.75 -13.43
C ILE A 317 -14.39 -11.36 -14.46
N LEU A 318 -15.11 -10.26 -14.20
CA LEU A 318 -16.10 -9.72 -15.14
C LEU A 318 -15.44 -9.31 -16.46
N SER A 319 -14.31 -8.61 -16.42
CA SER A 319 -13.55 -8.17 -17.58
C SER A 319 -13.06 -9.35 -18.45
N ILE A 320 -12.64 -10.44 -17.81
CA ILE A 320 -12.30 -11.70 -18.50
C ILE A 320 -13.53 -12.27 -19.24
N GLY A 321 -14.72 -12.22 -18.62
CA GLY A 321 -15.98 -12.62 -19.26
C GLY A 321 -16.29 -11.79 -20.50
N MET A 322 -16.18 -10.46 -20.41
CA MET A 322 -16.43 -9.55 -21.55
C MET A 322 -15.40 -9.75 -22.68
N ALA A 323 -14.14 -10.04 -22.34
CA ALA A 323 -13.11 -10.31 -23.35
C ALA A 323 -13.43 -11.59 -24.18
N VAL A 324 -14.06 -12.59 -23.56
CA VAL A 324 -14.53 -13.79 -24.26
C VAL A 324 -15.69 -13.48 -25.17
N ASP A 325 -16.64 -12.64 -24.75
CA ASP A 325 -17.82 -12.29 -25.53
C ASP A 325 -17.46 -11.62 -26.86
N ALA A 326 -16.48 -10.72 -26.87
CA ALA A 326 -15.94 -10.15 -28.10
C ALA A 326 -15.46 -11.22 -29.09
N ASN A 327 -14.77 -12.27 -28.62
CA ASN A 327 -14.35 -13.39 -29.47
C ASN A 327 -15.55 -14.20 -30.00
N VAL A 328 -16.56 -14.41 -29.15
CA VAL A 328 -17.82 -15.11 -29.56
C VAL A 328 -18.52 -14.37 -30.67
N ILE A 329 -18.66 -13.05 -30.55
CA ILE A 329 -19.27 -12.19 -31.58
C ILE A 329 -18.50 -12.31 -32.91
N ILE A 330 -17.17 -12.19 -32.88
CA ILE A 330 -16.32 -12.33 -34.08
C ILE A 330 -16.51 -13.70 -34.73
N PHE A 331 -16.43 -14.77 -33.97
CA PHE A 331 -16.53 -16.14 -34.53
C PHE A 331 -17.91 -16.47 -35.05
N THR A 332 -18.96 -15.95 -34.42
CA THR A 332 -20.33 -16.12 -34.89
C THR A 332 -20.51 -15.42 -36.25
N ARG A 333 -20.03 -14.18 -36.38
CA ARG A 333 -20.05 -13.45 -37.66
C ARG A 333 -19.25 -14.15 -38.76
N ILE A 334 -18.09 -14.71 -38.44
CA ILE A 334 -17.30 -15.51 -39.38
C ILE A 334 -18.06 -16.77 -39.82
N LYS A 335 -18.73 -17.47 -38.90
CA LYS A 335 -19.53 -18.65 -39.18
C LYS A 335 -20.72 -18.32 -40.13
N GLU A 336 -21.41 -17.21 -39.89
CA GLU A 336 -22.50 -16.71 -40.75
C GLU A 336 -21.99 -16.46 -42.16
N GLU A 337 -20.85 -15.79 -42.33
CA GLU A 337 -20.28 -15.47 -43.64
C GLU A 337 -19.83 -16.74 -44.41
N ILE A 338 -19.35 -17.76 -43.69
CA ILE A 338 -19.06 -19.08 -44.29
C ILE A 338 -20.36 -19.77 -44.74
N GLY A 339 -21.42 -19.67 -43.91
CA GLY A 339 -22.73 -20.25 -44.23
C GLY A 339 -23.37 -19.65 -45.50
N VAL A 340 -23.09 -18.38 -45.82
CA VAL A 340 -23.50 -17.69 -47.03
C VAL A 340 -22.66 -18.11 -48.26
N GLY A 341 -21.67 -19.02 -48.09
CA GLY A 341 -20.87 -19.56 -49.19
C GLY A 341 -19.58 -18.79 -49.50
N LYS A 342 -19.14 -17.86 -48.63
CA LYS A 342 -17.86 -17.17 -48.79
C LYS A 342 -16.69 -18.09 -48.50
N THR A 343 -15.56 -17.84 -49.16
CA THR A 343 -14.31 -18.52 -48.83
C THR A 343 -13.85 -18.15 -47.41
N VAL A 344 -13.21 -19.06 -46.71
CA VAL A 344 -12.73 -18.86 -45.32
C VAL A 344 -11.95 -17.54 -45.17
N LYS A 345 -11.05 -17.23 -46.11
CA LYS A 345 -10.27 -15.97 -46.10
C LYS A 345 -11.15 -14.72 -46.20
N SER A 346 -12.17 -14.74 -47.07
CA SER A 346 -13.13 -13.64 -47.23
C SER A 346 -14.06 -13.52 -46.02
N ALA A 347 -14.53 -14.66 -45.52
CA ALA A 347 -15.40 -14.73 -44.33
C ALA A 347 -14.73 -14.18 -43.08
N ILE A 348 -13.44 -14.50 -42.82
CA ILE A 348 -12.67 -13.93 -41.72
C ILE A 348 -12.61 -12.40 -41.84
N LYS A 349 -12.26 -11.87 -43.02
CA LYS A 349 -12.16 -10.41 -43.22
C LYS A 349 -13.49 -9.71 -42.98
N THR A 350 -14.55 -10.21 -43.62
CA THR A 350 -15.89 -9.59 -43.55
C THR A 350 -16.53 -9.77 -42.19
N GLY A 351 -16.39 -10.96 -41.58
CA GLY A 351 -16.92 -11.26 -40.26
C GLY A 351 -16.29 -10.38 -39.18
N PHE A 352 -14.97 -10.19 -39.24
CA PHE A 352 -14.26 -9.29 -38.33
C PHE A 352 -14.72 -7.84 -38.48
N GLN A 353 -14.84 -7.34 -39.71
CA GLN A 353 -15.32 -5.98 -39.96
C GLN A 353 -16.75 -5.75 -39.45
N LYS A 354 -17.65 -6.72 -39.64
CA LYS A 354 -19.04 -6.65 -39.14
C LYS A 354 -19.12 -6.76 -37.60
N ALA A 355 -18.23 -7.55 -37.00
CA ALA A 355 -18.17 -7.68 -35.55
C ALA A 355 -17.63 -6.42 -34.88
N LEU A 356 -16.71 -5.70 -35.53
CA LEU A 356 -16.03 -4.54 -34.96
C LEU A 356 -17.03 -3.43 -34.55
N SER A 357 -18.03 -3.13 -35.37
CA SER A 357 -19.06 -2.15 -35.02
C SER A 357 -19.83 -2.57 -33.75
N ALA A 358 -20.23 -3.84 -33.66
CA ALA A 358 -20.97 -4.36 -32.52
C ALA A 358 -20.12 -4.38 -31.22
N ILE A 359 -18.79 -4.56 -31.33
CA ILE A 359 -17.87 -4.56 -30.17
C ILE A 359 -17.57 -3.14 -29.71
N VAL A 360 -17.53 -2.17 -30.62
CA VAL A 360 -17.22 -0.76 -30.27
C VAL A 360 -18.47 -0.04 -29.73
N ASP A 361 -19.66 -0.46 -30.17
CA ASP A 361 -20.94 0.13 -29.78
C ASP A 361 -21.48 -0.46 -28.45
N GLY A 362 -20.95 -1.60 -27.96
CA GLY A 362 -21.31 -2.27 -26.70
C GLY A 362 -20.30 -1.99 -25.61
#